data_a145e05d3641e6d82de58a1290f9a8fc
#
_entry.id   a145e05d3641e6d82de58a1290f9a8fc
#
_cell.length_a   1.000
_cell.length_b   1.000
_cell.length_c   1.000
_cell.angle_alpha   90.00
_cell.angle_beta   90.00
_cell.angle_gamma   90.00
#
_symmetry.space_group_name_H-M   'P 1'
#
loop_
_entity.id
_entity.type
_entity.pdbx_description
1 polymer ?
#
loop_
_entity_poly.entity_id
_entity_poly.type
_entity_poly.pdbx_seq_one_letter_code
_entity_poly.pdbx_strand_id
1 'polypeptide(L)'
;PDAKFAIYYQDLIATHPHTDINWIKQHFDLVLSYDYNDAERYGILYYPTPYSSIPVETGIGTEKDLYFLGATKNRFTEIIEAYESCTQNGLKCDFNLVGVPGKQQVYKDDIHYIKSMPYRENLSRASRSKCLLEILQKNAKGYTPRMWEAILLGKKIMTNNPTVRYSPFYDERYVSIFTDTKKLDTDFIRANPDLKIDYHYIDQLSPRHLLEFITARLNETV
;
A
#
# COMPACT_ATOMS: atom_id res chain seq x y z
N PRO A 1 0.07 -18.93 -34.44
CA PRO A 1 0.02 -17.60 -33.86
C PRO A 1 1.23 -17.46 -32.92
N ASP A 2 2.06 -16.46 -33.19
CA ASP A 2 3.24 -16.20 -32.37
C ASP A 2 2.77 -15.71 -31.01
N ALA A 3 3.21 -16.41 -29.94
CA ALA A 3 2.89 -16.02 -28.60
C ALA A 3 3.61 -14.71 -28.27
N LYS A 4 2.89 -13.73 -27.69
CA LYS A 4 3.46 -12.50 -27.16
C LYS A 4 3.70 -12.61 -25.67
N PHE A 5 4.81 -12.05 -25.20
CA PHE A 5 5.25 -12.15 -23.82
C PHE A 5 5.22 -10.78 -23.15
N ALA A 6 4.52 -10.70 -22.01
CA ALA A 6 4.52 -9.53 -21.16
C ALA A 6 5.13 -9.86 -19.79
N ILE A 7 5.93 -8.96 -19.24
CA ILE A 7 6.43 -9.06 -17.86
C ILE A 7 5.96 -7.85 -17.06
N TYR A 8 5.50 -8.08 -15.84
CA TYR A 8 5.06 -7.05 -14.92
C TYR A 8 5.79 -7.16 -13.59
N TYR A 9 6.59 -6.14 -13.27
CA TYR A 9 7.33 -6.04 -12.01
C TYR A 9 6.41 -5.55 -10.90
N GLN A 10 6.24 -6.40 -9.88
CA GLN A 10 5.45 -6.10 -8.67
C GLN A 10 6.31 -5.75 -7.45
N ASP A 11 7.63 -5.62 -7.63
CA ASP A 11 8.58 -5.09 -6.66
C ASP A 11 9.55 -4.16 -7.40
N LEU A 12 10.28 -3.32 -6.66
CA LEU A 12 11.27 -2.41 -7.26
C LEU A 12 12.31 -3.21 -8.05
N ILE A 13 12.60 -2.82 -9.27
CA ILE A 13 13.59 -3.49 -10.13
C ILE A 13 14.98 -3.51 -9.46
N ALA A 14 15.32 -2.45 -8.72
CA ALA A 14 16.55 -2.37 -7.94
C ALA A 14 16.69 -3.43 -6.84
N THR A 15 15.60 -4.08 -6.43
CA THR A 15 15.65 -5.21 -5.47
C THR A 15 16.03 -6.53 -6.12
N HIS A 16 16.14 -6.57 -7.44
CA HIS A 16 16.53 -7.73 -8.24
C HIS A 16 17.91 -7.52 -8.88
N PRO A 17 19.01 -7.70 -8.15
CA PRO A 17 20.37 -7.30 -8.60
C PRO A 17 20.86 -8.04 -9.84
N HIS A 18 20.23 -9.15 -10.22
CA HIS A 18 20.55 -9.93 -11.42
C HIS A 18 19.66 -9.63 -12.62
N THR A 19 18.78 -8.62 -12.51
CA THR A 19 17.91 -8.23 -13.62
C THR A 19 18.65 -7.35 -14.61
N ASP A 20 18.90 -7.85 -15.80
CA ASP A 20 19.29 -7.05 -16.94
C ASP A 20 18.03 -6.53 -17.65
N ILE A 21 17.64 -5.30 -17.35
CA ILE A 21 16.43 -4.70 -17.92
C ILE A 21 16.53 -4.50 -19.43
N ASN A 22 17.74 -4.30 -19.97
CA ASN A 22 17.93 -4.15 -21.41
C ASN A 22 17.69 -5.48 -22.12
N TRP A 23 18.19 -6.58 -21.54
CA TRP A 23 17.90 -7.91 -22.04
C TRP A 23 16.39 -8.21 -21.98
N ILE A 24 15.73 -7.89 -20.89
CA ILE A 24 14.27 -8.06 -20.73
C ILE A 24 13.50 -7.29 -21.83
N LYS A 25 13.85 -6.03 -22.07
CA LYS A 25 13.22 -5.19 -23.09
C LYS A 25 13.41 -5.72 -24.52
N GLN A 26 14.45 -6.51 -24.77
CA GLN A 26 14.71 -7.13 -26.08
C GLN A 26 13.97 -8.45 -26.28
N HIS A 27 13.55 -9.13 -25.19
CA HIS A 27 12.99 -10.47 -25.26
C HIS A 27 11.51 -10.55 -24.88
N PHE A 28 10.96 -9.46 -24.34
CA PHE A 28 9.54 -9.35 -24.02
C PHE A 28 8.88 -8.28 -24.87
N ASP A 29 7.69 -8.58 -25.37
CA ASP A 29 6.90 -7.65 -26.19
C ASP A 29 6.37 -6.49 -25.36
N LEU A 30 6.19 -6.67 -24.05
CA LEU A 30 5.70 -5.66 -23.14
C LEU A 30 6.36 -5.79 -21.77
N VAL A 31 6.86 -4.65 -21.23
CA VAL A 31 7.45 -4.59 -19.90
C VAL A 31 6.75 -3.52 -19.09
N LEU A 32 6.29 -3.89 -17.89
CA LEU A 32 5.55 -3.00 -17.00
C LEU A 32 6.18 -2.99 -15.59
N SER A 33 6.01 -1.89 -14.87
CA SER A 33 6.30 -1.78 -13.45
C SER A 33 5.13 -1.15 -12.68
N TYR A 34 4.93 -1.58 -11.44
CA TYR A 34 4.00 -0.95 -10.51
C TYR A 34 4.53 0.38 -9.95
N ASP A 35 5.83 0.61 -10.04
CA ASP A 35 6.48 1.83 -9.56
C ASP A 35 6.71 2.82 -10.70
N TYR A 36 6.22 4.05 -10.51
CA TYR A 36 6.32 5.08 -11.53
C TYR A 36 7.78 5.49 -11.83
N ASN A 37 8.65 5.51 -10.80
CA ASN A 37 10.05 5.87 -11.00
C ASN A 37 10.81 4.81 -11.80
N ASP A 38 10.51 3.52 -11.56
CA ASP A 38 11.08 2.45 -12.35
C ASP A 38 10.59 2.54 -13.81
N ALA A 39 9.30 2.82 -14.00
CA ALA A 39 8.75 2.99 -15.34
C ALA A 39 9.43 4.13 -16.10
N GLU A 40 9.58 5.30 -15.48
CA GLU A 40 10.26 6.46 -16.05
C GLU A 40 11.76 6.18 -16.28
N ARG A 41 12.45 5.66 -15.25
CA ARG A 41 13.90 5.42 -15.29
C ARG A 41 14.32 4.44 -16.38
N TYR A 42 13.52 3.39 -16.58
CA TYR A 42 13.87 2.31 -17.52
C TYR A 42 13.14 2.42 -18.86
N GLY A 43 12.27 3.43 -19.03
CA GLY A 43 11.49 3.61 -20.25
C GLY A 43 10.59 2.40 -20.52
N ILE A 44 9.84 1.96 -19.50
CA ILE A 44 8.86 0.88 -19.54
C ILE A 44 7.49 1.40 -19.12
N LEU A 45 6.44 0.60 -19.25
CA LEU A 45 5.10 1.07 -18.94
C LEU A 45 4.83 1.04 -17.44
N TYR A 46 4.12 2.04 -16.97
CA TYR A 46 3.56 2.07 -15.63
C TYR A 46 2.17 1.44 -15.61
N TYR A 47 1.92 0.58 -14.64
CA TYR A 47 0.57 0.14 -14.30
C TYR A 47 0.50 -0.09 -12.77
N PRO A 48 -0.51 0.43 -12.05
CA PRO A 48 -0.64 0.22 -10.62
C PRO A 48 -0.86 -1.26 -10.29
N THR A 49 -0.41 -1.72 -9.13
CA THR A 49 -0.60 -3.11 -8.72
C THR A 49 -2.08 -3.47 -8.73
N PRO A 50 -2.48 -4.48 -9.50
CA PRO A 50 -3.87 -4.94 -9.50
C PRO A 50 -4.20 -5.58 -8.16
N TYR A 51 -5.45 -5.44 -7.75
CA TYR A 51 -5.89 -5.93 -6.46
C TYR A 51 -7.30 -6.53 -6.56
N SER A 52 -7.49 -7.71 -5.98
CA SER A 52 -8.78 -8.39 -5.98
C SER A 52 -9.51 -8.14 -4.67
N SER A 53 -10.77 -7.78 -4.77
CA SER A 53 -11.68 -7.80 -3.62
C SER A 53 -11.90 -9.25 -3.16
N ILE A 54 -11.72 -9.50 -1.87
CA ILE A 54 -12.15 -10.74 -1.24
C ILE A 54 -13.16 -10.41 -0.14
N PRO A 55 -14.18 -11.25 0.06
CA PRO A 55 -15.11 -11.07 1.17
C PRO A 55 -14.35 -11.08 2.49
N VAL A 56 -14.53 -10.02 3.26
CA VAL A 56 -13.98 -9.88 4.61
C VAL A 56 -15.12 -10.08 5.60
N GLU A 57 -14.96 -11.03 6.50
CA GLU A 57 -15.84 -11.13 7.65
C GLU A 57 -15.62 -9.90 8.52
N THR A 58 -16.57 -8.98 8.50
CA THR A 58 -16.62 -7.86 9.43
C THR A 58 -16.97 -8.42 10.82
N GLY A 59 -15.96 -8.95 11.51
CA GLY A 59 -16.14 -9.54 12.83
C GLY A 59 -16.56 -8.48 13.85
N ILE A 60 -17.38 -8.89 14.80
CA ILE A 60 -17.65 -8.15 16.04
C ILE A 60 -16.34 -8.11 16.82
N GLY A 61 -15.62 -7.02 16.78
CA GLY A 61 -14.36 -6.85 17.48
C GLY A 61 -14.18 -5.41 17.95
N THR A 62 -13.26 -5.19 18.86
CA THR A 62 -12.94 -3.86 19.37
C THR A 62 -12.45 -2.99 18.23
N GLU A 63 -13.16 -1.91 17.95
CA GLU A 63 -12.75 -0.94 16.94
C GLU A 63 -11.41 -0.31 17.31
N LYS A 64 -10.50 -0.24 16.36
CA LYS A 64 -9.22 0.44 16.47
C LYS A 64 -9.26 1.75 15.69
N ASP A 65 -8.53 2.73 16.17
CA ASP A 65 -8.47 4.02 15.48
C ASP A 65 -7.49 3.95 14.31
N LEU A 66 -6.31 3.33 14.52
CA LEU A 66 -5.27 3.23 13.50
C LEU A 66 -4.71 1.82 13.39
N TYR A 67 -4.57 1.34 12.15
CA TYR A 67 -4.00 0.04 11.84
C TYR A 67 -2.73 0.16 11.00
N PHE A 68 -1.71 -0.60 11.36
CA PHE A 68 -0.49 -0.77 10.59
C PHE A 68 -0.08 -2.25 10.54
N LEU A 69 0.28 -2.75 9.35
CA LEU A 69 0.98 -4.01 9.15
C LEU A 69 2.10 -3.82 8.14
N GLY A 70 3.31 -4.25 8.47
CA GLY A 70 4.39 -4.23 7.49
C GLY A 70 5.74 -4.70 8.02
N ALA A 71 6.62 -5.08 7.09
CA ALA A 71 8.03 -5.26 7.39
C ALA A 71 8.68 -3.90 7.63
N THR A 72 9.51 -3.81 8.67
CA THR A 72 10.10 -2.54 9.09
C THR A 72 11.15 -2.04 8.11
N LYS A 73 11.93 -2.95 7.49
CA LYS A 73 13.00 -2.61 6.55
C LYS A 73 13.85 -1.44 7.10
N ASN A 74 13.89 -0.30 6.43
CA ASN A 74 14.67 0.90 6.79
C ASN A 74 13.83 2.03 7.42
N ARG A 75 12.63 1.71 7.96
CA ARG A 75 11.66 2.70 8.50
C ARG A 75 11.15 2.34 9.91
N PHE A 76 11.94 1.55 10.67
CA PHE A 76 11.54 1.15 12.02
C PHE A 76 11.28 2.35 12.93
N THR A 77 12.19 3.33 12.92
CA THR A 77 12.07 4.55 13.72
C THR A 77 10.80 5.30 13.39
N GLU A 78 10.52 5.54 12.12
CA GLU A 78 9.33 6.25 11.67
C GLU A 78 8.03 5.54 12.06
N ILE A 79 8.03 4.20 12.06
CA ILE A 79 6.87 3.41 12.50
C ILE A 79 6.64 3.57 14.00
N ILE A 80 7.70 3.54 14.82
CA ILE A 80 7.59 3.72 16.27
C ILE A 80 7.17 5.15 16.61
N GLU A 81 7.74 6.16 15.96
CA GLU A 81 7.33 7.55 16.13
C GLU A 81 5.85 7.77 15.80
N ALA A 82 5.35 7.15 14.74
CA ALA A 82 3.94 7.20 14.38
C ALA A 82 3.05 6.55 15.46
N TYR A 83 3.47 5.40 15.98
CA TYR A 83 2.79 4.73 17.09
C TYR A 83 2.72 5.63 18.32
N GLU A 84 3.86 6.21 18.74
CA GLU A 84 3.96 7.12 19.89
C GLU A 84 3.08 8.35 19.70
N SER A 85 3.17 9.00 18.54
CA SER A 85 2.34 10.17 18.21
C SER A 85 0.85 9.89 18.37
N CYS A 86 0.37 8.74 17.91
CA CYS A 86 -1.03 8.37 18.00
C CYS A 86 -1.45 8.00 19.43
N THR A 87 -0.66 7.18 20.12
CA THR A 87 -1.00 6.71 21.48
C THR A 87 -0.95 7.83 22.52
N GLN A 88 0.01 8.76 22.42
CA GLN A 88 0.08 9.96 23.25
C GLN A 88 -1.17 10.85 23.08
N ASN A 89 -1.81 10.80 21.92
CA ASN A 89 -3.08 11.48 21.66
C ASN A 89 -4.31 10.60 21.97
N GLY A 90 -4.14 9.48 22.68
CA GLY A 90 -5.23 8.64 23.18
C GLY A 90 -5.90 7.78 22.09
N LEU A 91 -5.26 7.54 20.95
CA LEU A 91 -5.77 6.65 19.92
C LEU A 91 -5.48 5.18 20.25
N LYS A 92 -6.42 4.31 19.93
CA LYS A 92 -6.28 2.86 20.02
C LYS A 92 -5.62 2.32 18.74
N CYS A 93 -4.34 1.95 18.85
CA CYS A 93 -3.56 1.46 17.72
C CYS A 93 -3.54 -0.08 17.64
N ASP A 94 -3.46 -0.62 16.42
CA ASP A 94 -3.16 -2.03 16.15
C ASP A 94 -1.97 -2.09 15.19
N PHE A 95 -0.77 -2.16 15.76
CA PHE A 95 0.48 -2.19 15.01
C PHE A 95 1.07 -3.59 14.98
N ASN A 96 1.31 -4.10 13.76
CA ASN A 96 1.81 -5.44 13.51
C ASN A 96 3.10 -5.33 12.68
N LEU A 97 4.25 -5.61 13.32
CA LEU A 97 5.58 -5.43 12.74
C LEU A 97 6.20 -6.77 12.40
N VAL A 98 6.59 -6.91 11.13
CA VAL A 98 7.19 -8.14 10.62
C VAL A 98 8.71 -8.01 10.58
N GLY A 99 9.41 -9.07 11.04
CA GLY A 99 10.86 -9.21 10.87
C GLY A 99 11.72 -8.35 11.79
N VAL A 100 11.21 -7.94 12.97
CA VAL A 100 11.97 -7.16 13.95
C VAL A 100 12.71 -8.09 14.91
N PRO A 101 14.07 -8.01 14.98
CA PRO A 101 14.84 -8.77 15.96
C PRO A 101 14.44 -8.47 17.40
N GLY A 102 14.37 -9.49 18.25
CA GLY A 102 13.87 -9.36 19.63
C GLY A 102 14.54 -8.29 20.47
N LYS A 103 15.84 -8.00 20.20
CA LYS A 103 16.60 -6.94 20.89
C LYS A 103 16.18 -5.52 20.51
N GLN A 104 15.51 -5.35 19.37
CA GLN A 104 15.03 -4.05 18.86
C GLN A 104 13.56 -3.80 19.18
N GLN A 105 12.84 -4.80 19.70
CA GLN A 105 11.42 -4.69 19.97
C GLN A 105 11.17 -3.80 21.18
N VAL A 106 10.36 -2.77 21.00
CA VAL A 106 9.87 -1.83 22.03
C VAL A 106 8.34 -1.96 22.13
N TYR A 107 7.73 -1.49 23.24
CA TYR A 107 6.27 -1.56 23.46
C TYR A 107 5.69 -2.95 23.23
N LYS A 108 6.32 -4.00 23.78
CA LYS A 108 6.02 -5.41 23.49
C LYS A 108 4.64 -5.86 23.92
N ASP A 109 4.02 -5.16 24.86
CA ASP A 109 2.67 -5.46 25.33
C ASP A 109 1.58 -4.88 24.41
N ASP A 110 1.95 -3.91 23.56
CA ASP A 110 1.02 -3.15 22.72
C ASP A 110 1.24 -3.36 21.22
N ILE A 111 2.51 -3.57 20.81
CA ILE A 111 2.89 -3.80 19.41
C ILE A 111 3.08 -5.30 19.17
N HIS A 112 2.40 -5.82 18.15
CA HIS A 112 2.51 -7.22 17.75
C HIS A 112 3.73 -7.44 16.84
N TYR A 113 4.74 -8.16 17.35
CA TYR A 113 5.91 -8.58 16.58
C TYR A 113 5.71 -9.99 16.03
N ILE A 114 5.55 -10.10 14.72
CA ILE A 114 5.14 -11.33 14.06
C ILE A 114 6.13 -11.75 12.97
N LYS A 115 6.10 -13.02 12.58
CA LYS A 115 6.86 -13.52 11.42
C LYS A 115 6.12 -13.26 10.12
N SER A 116 4.81 -13.46 10.13
CA SER A 116 3.91 -13.22 9.00
C SER A 116 2.46 -13.13 9.52
N MET A 117 1.57 -12.62 8.69
CA MET A 117 0.12 -12.61 8.95
C MET A 117 -0.60 -13.11 7.70
N PRO A 118 -1.53 -14.05 7.82
CA PRO A 118 -2.37 -14.44 6.70
C PRO A 118 -3.13 -13.24 6.13
N TYR A 119 -3.23 -13.13 4.81
CA TYR A 119 -3.83 -11.98 4.17
C TYR A 119 -5.29 -11.73 4.59
N ARG A 120 -6.08 -12.78 4.78
CA ARG A 120 -7.46 -12.69 5.30
C ARG A 120 -7.51 -12.08 6.70
N GLU A 121 -6.58 -12.43 7.58
CA GLU A 121 -6.47 -11.84 8.93
C GLU A 121 -6.09 -10.36 8.85
N ASN A 122 -5.12 -9.99 7.98
CA ASN A 122 -4.77 -8.61 7.73
C ASN A 122 -6.00 -7.78 7.34
N LEU A 123 -6.76 -8.23 6.35
CA LEU A 123 -7.97 -7.52 5.92
C LEU A 123 -9.03 -7.45 7.01
N SER A 124 -9.22 -8.52 7.79
CA SER A 124 -10.15 -8.52 8.93
C SER A 124 -9.75 -7.49 9.99
N ARG A 125 -8.47 -7.36 10.33
CA ARG A 125 -7.98 -6.33 11.26
C ARG A 125 -8.10 -4.92 10.68
N ALA A 126 -7.70 -4.74 9.43
CA ALA A 126 -7.83 -3.47 8.71
C ALA A 126 -9.31 -3.00 8.63
N SER A 127 -10.24 -3.92 8.36
CA SER A 127 -11.68 -3.60 8.27
C SER A 127 -12.29 -3.10 9.60
N ARG A 128 -11.72 -3.50 10.73
CA ARG A 128 -12.14 -3.07 12.09
C ARG A 128 -11.46 -1.80 12.59
N SER A 129 -10.68 -1.16 11.74
CA SER A 129 -9.99 0.09 12.06
C SER A 129 -10.64 1.26 11.32
N LYS A 130 -10.56 2.46 11.91
CA LYS A 130 -11.08 3.69 11.30
C LYS A 130 -10.16 4.18 10.18
N CYS A 131 -8.86 4.05 10.39
CA CYS A 131 -7.83 4.56 9.49
C CYS A 131 -6.71 3.54 9.32
N LEU A 132 -6.14 3.47 8.11
CA LEU A 132 -4.94 2.69 7.82
C LEU A 132 -3.73 3.63 7.75
N LEU A 133 -2.56 3.14 8.16
CA LEU A 133 -1.31 3.88 8.07
C LEU A 133 -0.41 3.26 6.99
N GLU A 134 0.01 4.09 6.06
CA GLU A 134 1.03 3.77 5.07
C GLU A 134 2.29 4.62 5.33
N ILE A 135 3.42 3.96 5.51
CA ILE A 135 4.73 4.59 5.54
C ILE A 135 5.55 3.95 4.43
N LEU A 136 5.87 4.69 3.39
CA LEU A 136 6.68 4.21 2.28
C LEU A 136 8.14 3.98 2.71
N GLN A 137 8.80 3.05 2.03
CA GLN A 137 10.25 2.96 2.10
C GLN A 137 10.89 4.20 1.46
N LYS A 138 12.10 4.54 1.90
CA LYS A 138 12.88 5.60 1.27
C LYS A 138 13.03 5.31 -0.22
N ASN A 139 12.77 6.32 -1.05
CA ASN A 139 12.81 6.28 -2.52
C ASN A 139 11.68 5.52 -3.23
N ALA A 140 10.72 4.93 -2.51
CA ALA A 140 9.52 4.38 -3.13
C ALA A 140 8.50 5.50 -3.40
N LYS A 141 7.86 5.47 -4.58
CA LYS A 141 6.80 6.42 -4.97
C LYS A 141 5.54 5.72 -5.49
N GLY A 142 5.58 4.41 -5.64
CA GLY A 142 4.41 3.62 -6.02
C GLY A 142 3.41 3.50 -4.85
N TYR A 143 2.24 3.02 -5.17
CA TYR A 143 1.22 2.72 -4.16
C TYR A 143 1.46 1.34 -3.56
N THR A 144 1.40 1.25 -2.23
CA THR A 144 1.54 -0.04 -1.55
C THR A 144 0.20 -0.78 -1.46
N PRO A 145 0.21 -2.08 -1.13
CA PRO A 145 -1.03 -2.81 -0.82
C PRO A 145 -1.92 -2.10 0.19
N ARG A 146 -1.35 -1.32 1.11
CA ARG A 146 -2.10 -0.58 2.13
C ARG A 146 -3.06 0.45 1.54
N MET A 147 -2.64 1.15 0.48
CA MET A 147 -3.51 2.08 -0.24
C MET A 147 -4.70 1.35 -0.86
N TRP A 148 -4.44 0.20 -1.50
CA TRP A 148 -5.49 -0.59 -2.13
C TRP A 148 -6.46 -1.19 -1.12
N GLU A 149 -5.96 -1.62 0.03
CA GLU A 149 -6.79 -2.08 1.14
C GLU A 149 -7.70 -0.97 1.68
N ALA A 150 -7.20 0.26 1.79
CA ALA A 150 -8.01 1.41 2.20
C ALA A 150 -9.16 1.66 1.20
N ILE A 151 -8.86 1.61 -0.09
CA ILE A 151 -9.86 1.77 -1.16
C ILE A 151 -10.91 0.65 -1.10
N LEU A 152 -10.46 -0.62 -1.04
CA LEU A 152 -11.36 -1.78 -1.02
C LEU A 152 -12.25 -1.84 0.22
N LEU A 153 -11.73 -1.42 1.37
CA LEU A 153 -12.43 -1.49 2.65
C LEU A 153 -13.21 -0.20 2.96
N GLY A 154 -13.13 0.83 2.11
CA GLY A 154 -13.74 2.13 2.38
C GLY A 154 -13.21 2.74 3.69
N LYS A 155 -11.88 2.78 3.87
CA LYS A 155 -11.22 3.29 5.08
C LYS A 155 -10.47 4.56 4.81
N LYS A 156 -10.36 5.42 5.83
CA LYS A 156 -9.38 6.51 5.80
C LYS A 156 -7.97 5.96 5.69
N ILE A 157 -7.07 6.76 5.12
CA ILE A 157 -5.64 6.42 5.08
C ILE A 157 -4.78 7.64 5.36
N MET A 158 -3.75 7.43 6.15
CA MET A 158 -2.65 8.39 6.33
C MET A 158 -1.43 7.84 5.60
N THR A 159 -0.79 8.67 4.79
CA THR A 159 0.36 8.25 3.96
C THR A 159 1.44 9.33 3.92
N ASN A 160 2.70 8.93 3.82
CA ASN A 160 3.81 9.83 3.51
C ASN A 160 4.11 9.90 1.99
N ASN A 161 3.21 9.41 1.16
CA ASN A 161 3.32 9.51 -0.29
C ASN A 161 2.70 10.81 -0.81
N PRO A 162 3.49 11.85 -1.16
CA PRO A 162 2.92 13.10 -1.62
C PRO A 162 2.27 12.99 -3.01
N THR A 163 2.63 11.97 -3.80
CA THR A 163 2.12 11.80 -5.17
C THR A 163 0.65 11.36 -5.19
N VAL A 164 0.12 10.85 -4.09
CA VAL A 164 -1.29 10.45 -3.99
C VAL A 164 -2.23 11.62 -4.26
N ARG A 165 -1.79 12.87 -4.01
CA ARG A 165 -2.56 14.08 -4.30
C ARG A 165 -3.00 14.20 -5.77
N TYR A 166 -2.23 13.59 -6.66
CA TYR A 166 -2.49 13.63 -8.11
C TYR A 166 -3.20 12.37 -8.62
N SER A 167 -3.56 11.46 -7.71
CA SER A 167 -4.29 10.24 -8.09
C SER A 167 -5.78 10.51 -8.32
N PRO A 168 -6.43 9.73 -9.19
CA PRO A 168 -7.87 9.88 -9.45
C PRO A 168 -8.75 9.52 -8.25
N PHE A 169 -8.20 8.89 -7.23
CA PHE A 169 -8.89 8.49 -6.00
C PHE A 169 -8.57 9.40 -4.80
N TYR A 170 -7.84 10.50 -5.00
CA TYR A 170 -7.52 11.41 -3.91
C TYR A 170 -8.74 12.22 -3.48
N ASP A 171 -9.01 12.18 -2.18
CA ASP A 171 -9.98 13.08 -1.53
C ASP A 171 -9.45 13.38 -0.11
N GLU A 172 -9.29 14.67 0.22
CA GLU A 172 -8.74 15.10 1.51
C GLU A 172 -9.59 14.70 2.72
N ARG A 173 -10.86 14.37 2.50
CA ARG A 173 -11.76 13.89 3.57
C ARG A 173 -11.36 12.52 4.10
N TYR A 174 -10.68 11.69 3.30
CA TYR A 174 -10.29 10.34 3.67
C TYR A 174 -8.86 9.94 3.32
N VAL A 175 -8.07 10.85 2.73
CA VAL A 175 -6.62 10.69 2.51
C VAL A 175 -5.88 11.84 3.17
N SER A 176 -5.10 11.56 4.22
CA SER A 176 -4.22 12.53 4.88
C SER A 176 -2.77 12.28 4.48
N ILE A 177 -2.07 13.33 4.02
CA ILE A 177 -0.66 13.26 3.64
C ILE A 177 0.18 13.90 4.74
N PHE A 178 1.09 13.13 5.34
CA PHE A 178 2.01 13.62 6.36
C PHE A 178 3.46 13.62 5.87
N THR A 179 4.28 14.47 6.47
CA THR A 179 5.74 14.56 6.22
C THR A 179 6.57 14.23 7.45
N ASP A 180 5.95 14.22 8.63
CA ASP A 180 6.59 13.98 9.92
C ASP A 180 5.76 12.98 10.73
N THR A 181 6.33 11.82 11.02
CA THR A 181 5.67 10.74 11.78
C THR A 181 5.39 11.12 13.24
N LYS A 182 6.13 12.08 13.76
CA LYS A 182 5.92 12.60 15.14
C LYS A 182 4.70 13.52 15.26
N LYS A 183 4.16 13.98 14.13
CA LYS A 183 3.08 14.98 14.05
C LYS A 183 1.95 14.52 13.15
N LEU A 184 1.47 13.29 13.38
CA LEU A 184 0.32 12.80 12.64
C LEU A 184 -0.94 13.57 13.03
N ASP A 185 -1.77 13.89 12.04
CA ASP A 185 -3.05 14.54 12.24
C ASP A 185 -4.06 13.55 12.85
N THR A 186 -4.08 13.47 14.17
CA THR A 186 -4.97 12.55 14.90
C THR A 186 -6.43 12.99 14.84
N ASP A 187 -6.71 14.27 14.59
CA ASP A 187 -8.06 14.79 14.46
C ASP A 187 -8.69 14.35 13.13
N PHE A 188 -7.89 14.18 12.08
CA PHE A 188 -8.32 13.57 10.83
C PHE A 188 -8.94 12.17 11.06
N ILE A 189 -8.35 11.35 11.95
CA ILE A 189 -8.87 10.01 12.25
C ILE A 189 -10.23 10.10 12.93
N ARG A 190 -10.42 11.04 13.84
CA ARG A 190 -11.66 11.24 14.61
C ARG A 190 -12.76 11.96 13.87
N ALA A 191 -12.38 12.81 12.90
CA ALA A 191 -13.33 13.60 12.14
C ALA A 191 -14.33 12.72 11.37
N ASN A 192 -15.58 13.19 11.26
CA ASN A 192 -16.61 12.60 10.42
C ASN A 192 -16.74 11.06 10.60
N PRO A 193 -17.09 10.56 11.80
CA PRO A 193 -17.12 9.12 12.09
C PRO A 193 -18.14 8.37 11.21
N ASP A 194 -19.19 9.03 10.75
CA ASP A 194 -20.27 8.47 9.93
C ASP A 194 -20.04 8.66 8.43
N LEU A 195 -18.88 9.17 8.04
CA LEU A 195 -18.55 9.39 6.64
C LEU A 195 -18.53 8.08 5.86
N LYS A 196 -19.45 7.94 4.92
CA LYS A 196 -19.39 6.83 3.95
C LYS A 196 -18.28 7.14 2.93
N ILE A 197 -17.22 6.33 3.00
CA ILE A 197 -16.05 6.50 2.15
C ILE A 197 -16.23 5.67 0.88
N ASP A 198 -16.16 6.34 -0.26
CA ASP A 198 -16.12 5.72 -1.58
C ASP A 198 -15.07 6.43 -2.42
N TYR A 199 -14.04 5.71 -2.77
CA TYR A 199 -12.94 6.21 -3.59
C TYR A 199 -13.27 6.23 -5.09
N HIS A 200 -14.40 5.64 -5.50
CA HIS A 200 -14.79 5.48 -6.91
C HIS A 200 -13.69 4.85 -7.80
N TYR A 201 -12.89 3.96 -7.21
CA TYR A 201 -11.69 3.40 -7.86
C TYR A 201 -11.56 1.88 -7.77
N ILE A 202 -12.50 1.19 -7.12
CA ILE A 202 -12.42 -0.27 -6.87
C ILE A 202 -12.31 -1.05 -8.18
N ASP A 203 -13.14 -0.70 -9.18
CA ASP A 203 -13.16 -1.40 -10.46
C ASP A 203 -11.83 -1.29 -11.19
N GLN A 204 -11.14 -0.17 -11.06
CA GLN A 204 -9.84 0.09 -11.70
C GLN A 204 -8.71 -0.80 -11.15
N LEU A 205 -8.88 -1.32 -9.92
CA LEU A 205 -7.90 -2.23 -9.31
C LEU A 205 -8.01 -3.67 -9.80
N SER A 206 -9.07 -4.00 -10.54
CA SER A 206 -9.33 -5.36 -10.98
C SER A 206 -8.17 -5.91 -11.82
N PRO A 207 -7.70 -7.15 -11.55
CA PRO A 207 -6.76 -7.84 -12.43
C PRO A 207 -7.24 -7.96 -13.89
N ARG A 208 -8.56 -7.95 -14.10
CA ARG A 208 -9.15 -7.92 -15.44
C ARG A 208 -8.74 -6.66 -16.21
N HIS A 209 -8.75 -5.49 -15.59
CA HIS A 209 -8.32 -4.25 -16.22
C HIS A 209 -6.83 -4.28 -16.62
N LEU A 210 -5.97 -4.92 -15.80
CA LEU A 210 -4.57 -5.14 -16.17
C LEU A 210 -4.47 -5.99 -17.47
N LEU A 211 -5.24 -7.09 -17.56
CA LEU A 211 -5.23 -7.94 -18.74
C LEU A 211 -5.76 -7.21 -19.97
N GLU A 212 -6.81 -6.40 -19.83
CA GLU A 212 -7.34 -5.56 -20.90
C GLU A 212 -6.31 -4.53 -21.36
N PHE A 213 -5.60 -3.88 -20.41
CA PHE A 213 -4.52 -2.95 -20.71
C PHE A 213 -3.37 -3.63 -21.47
N ILE A 214 -2.88 -4.78 -20.98
CA ILE A 214 -1.82 -5.55 -21.65
C ILE A 214 -2.25 -5.93 -23.07
N THR A 215 -3.45 -6.44 -23.23
CA THR A 215 -3.98 -6.86 -24.53
C THR A 215 -4.05 -5.69 -25.51
N ALA A 216 -4.55 -4.54 -25.06
CA ALA A 216 -4.62 -3.34 -25.89
C ALA A 216 -3.22 -2.91 -26.36
N ARG A 217 -2.25 -2.84 -25.44
CA ARG A 217 -0.87 -2.43 -25.76
C ARG A 217 -0.16 -3.38 -26.71
N LEU A 218 -0.34 -4.69 -26.54
CA LEU A 218 0.23 -5.69 -27.44
C LEU A 218 -0.38 -5.61 -28.85
N ASN A 219 -1.61 -5.14 -28.99
CA ASN A 219 -2.26 -4.97 -30.29
C ASN A 219 -1.89 -3.65 -30.98
N GLU A 220 -1.47 -2.61 -30.23
CA GLU A 220 -0.97 -1.34 -30.79
C GLU A 220 0.43 -1.49 -31.43
N THR A 221 1.16 -2.54 -31.08
CA THR A 221 2.56 -2.79 -31.52
C THR A 221 2.64 -3.63 -32.79
N VAL A 222 1.54 -3.76 -33.54
CA VAL A 222 1.46 -4.51 -34.80
C VAL A 222 1.46 -3.58 -36.01
#